data_67488e66dd282e8b4a46fd8d79a0e527
#
_entry.id   67488e66dd282e8b4a46fd8d79a0e527
#
_cell.length_a   1.000
_cell.length_b   1.000
_cell.length_c   1.000
_cell.angle_alpha   90.00
_cell.angle_beta   90.00
_cell.angle_gamma   90.00
#
_symmetry.space_group_name_H-M   'P 1'
#
loop_
_entity.id
_entity.type
_entity.pdbx_description
1 polymer ?
#
loop_
_entity_poly.entity_id
_entity_poly.type
_entity_poly.pdbx_seq_one_letter_code
_entity_poly.pdbx_strand_id
1 'polypeptide(L)'
;VSHEGPHIPERDHKQRSFALPCERCGQFSDHRIGPRGAPLPDSASCEGCGTPQPLSLAEHVDDAGRLDGCPRCGYHTLCIQKDVNAKLGVAVVAVTYAVILALRLDMRTTIIVLLALTLVDLVALRLAVKRLLICYRCKAQYRGFAPGPRCRPFDLSTWEAFDVPKQG
;
A
#
# COMPACT_ATOMS: atom_id res chain seq x y z
N VAL A 1 18.73 -18.21 -17.31
CA VAL A 1 19.08 -17.84 -15.93
C VAL A 1 17.75 -17.53 -15.24
N SER A 2 17.26 -18.49 -14.45
CA SER A 2 16.03 -18.38 -13.68
C SER A 2 16.26 -17.40 -12.52
N HIS A 3 15.74 -16.21 -12.62
CA HIS A 3 15.67 -15.28 -11.48
C HIS A 3 14.54 -15.74 -10.55
N GLU A 4 14.84 -16.61 -9.60
CA GLU A 4 14.02 -16.80 -8.42
C GLU A 4 14.00 -15.49 -7.65
N GLY A 5 12.87 -14.78 -7.75
CA GLY A 5 12.61 -13.62 -6.93
C GLY A 5 12.59 -14.01 -5.45
N PRO A 6 12.93 -13.11 -4.51
CA PRO A 6 13.01 -13.40 -3.09
C PRO A 6 11.68 -13.98 -2.59
N HIS A 7 11.77 -15.19 -2.01
CA HIS A 7 10.65 -15.88 -1.36
C HIS A 7 10.15 -15.02 -0.18
N ILE A 8 9.07 -14.32 -0.39
CA ILE A 8 8.53 -13.36 0.56
C ILE A 8 7.46 -14.09 1.38
N PRO A 9 7.61 -14.21 2.71
CA PRO A 9 6.64 -14.91 3.55
C PRO A 9 5.25 -14.27 3.39
N GLU A 10 4.29 -15.12 3.09
CA GLU A 10 2.87 -14.80 2.89
C GLU A 10 2.23 -14.47 4.25
N ARG A 11 2.33 -13.20 4.69
CA ARG A 11 1.68 -12.74 5.91
C ARG A 11 0.24 -12.33 5.62
N ASP A 12 -0.63 -12.98 6.32
CA ASP A 12 -2.07 -12.75 6.60
C ASP A 12 -2.71 -11.53 5.92
N HIS A 13 -3.25 -11.75 4.72
CA HIS A 13 -4.07 -10.80 3.99
C HIS A 13 -5.55 -11.02 4.32
N LYS A 14 -5.92 -10.81 5.59
CA LYS A 14 -7.28 -11.05 6.07
C LYS A 14 -8.35 -10.18 5.40
N GLN A 15 -8.00 -9.01 4.90
CA GLN A 15 -8.95 -8.09 4.27
C GLN A 15 -8.34 -7.43 3.04
N ARG A 16 -9.00 -7.60 1.90
CA ARG A 16 -8.64 -6.96 0.63
C ARG A 16 -9.41 -5.66 0.46
N SER A 17 -8.75 -4.64 -0.07
CA SER A 17 -9.39 -3.37 -0.42
C SER A 17 -8.69 -2.75 -1.63
N PHE A 18 -9.40 -1.88 -2.31
CA PHE A 18 -8.83 -1.08 -3.39
C PHE A 18 -9.35 0.35 -3.30
N ALA A 19 -8.52 1.29 -3.74
CA ALA A 19 -8.88 2.69 -3.85
C ALA A 19 -8.72 3.14 -5.31
N LEU A 20 -9.77 3.74 -5.85
CA LEU A 20 -9.82 4.18 -7.23
C LEU A 20 -9.96 5.71 -7.31
N PRO A 21 -9.11 6.41 -8.08
CA PRO A 21 -9.35 7.80 -8.40
C PRO A 21 -10.49 7.90 -9.42
N CYS A 22 -11.47 8.72 -9.17
CA CYS A 22 -12.59 8.95 -10.08
C CYS A 22 -12.16 9.88 -11.22
N GLU A 23 -12.40 9.49 -12.47
CA GLU A 23 -12.09 10.32 -13.65
C GLU A 23 -12.95 11.58 -13.74
N ARG A 24 -14.16 11.54 -13.16
CA ARG A 24 -15.10 12.65 -13.21
C ARG A 24 -14.86 13.72 -12.15
N CYS A 25 -14.60 13.31 -10.90
CA CYS A 25 -14.46 14.26 -9.78
C CYS A 25 -13.05 14.28 -9.16
N GLY A 26 -12.13 13.41 -9.59
CA GLY A 26 -10.78 13.31 -9.07
C GLY A 26 -10.66 12.69 -7.67
N GLN A 27 -11.77 12.45 -6.98
CA GLN A 27 -11.78 11.92 -5.62
C GLN A 27 -11.41 10.45 -5.60
N PHE A 28 -10.62 10.03 -4.61
CA PHE A 28 -10.36 8.62 -4.32
C PHE A 28 -11.51 8.02 -3.52
N SER A 29 -11.97 6.86 -3.95
CA SER A 29 -13.00 6.08 -3.25
C SER A 29 -12.40 4.76 -2.80
N ASP A 30 -12.50 4.46 -1.49
CA ASP A 30 -11.98 3.24 -0.88
C ASP A 30 -13.08 2.16 -0.82
N HIS A 31 -12.81 1.01 -1.46
CA HIS A 31 -13.73 -0.12 -1.49
C HIS A 31 -13.13 -1.32 -0.78
N ARG A 32 -13.90 -1.93 0.12
CA ARG A 32 -13.50 -3.15 0.83
C ARG A 32 -14.08 -4.36 0.13
N ILE A 33 -13.21 -5.33 -0.13
CA ILE A 33 -13.58 -6.66 -0.60
C ILE A 33 -13.58 -7.60 0.61
N GLY A 34 -14.47 -8.55 0.64
CA GLY A 34 -14.49 -9.58 1.67
C GLY A 34 -13.18 -10.38 1.77
N PRO A 35 -13.10 -11.34 2.70
CA PRO A 35 -11.92 -12.19 2.85
C PRO A 35 -11.62 -12.99 1.58
N ARG A 36 -10.48 -13.69 1.54
CA ARG A 36 -10.13 -14.59 0.43
C ARG A 36 -11.28 -15.57 0.16
N GLY A 37 -11.67 -15.71 -1.11
CA GLY A 37 -12.82 -16.54 -1.53
C GLY A 37 -14.15 -15.80 -1.66
N ALA A 38 -14.25 -14.55 -1.19
CA ALA A 38 -15.41 -13.73 -1.50
C ALA A 38 -15.45 -13.35 -2.99
N PRO A 39 -16.65 -13.22 -3.59
CA PRO A 39 -16.80 -12.83 -4.98
C PRO A 39 -16.13 -11.47 -5.21
N LEU A 40 -15.42 -11.36 -6.33
CA LEU A 40 -14.75 -10.11 -6.72
C LEU A 40 -15.76 -9.21 -7.44
N PRO A 41 -15.84 -7.92 -7.09
CA PRO A 41 -16.76 -7.02 -7.77
C PRO A 41 -16.26 -6.68 -9.18
N ASP A 42 -17.19 -6.62 -10.13
CA ASP A 42 -16.94 -6.23 -11.53
C ASP A 42 -17.06 -4.72 -11.74
N SER A 43 -17.53 -3.99 -10.76
CA SER A 43 -17.66 -2.54 -10.78
C SER A 43 -17.62 -1.94 -9.38
N ALA A 44 -17.26 -0.66 -9.29
CA ALA A 44 -17.31 0.11 -8.06
C ALA A 44 -17.88 1.51 -8.36
N SER A 45 -18.72 2.04 -7.49
CA SER A 45 -19.27 3.39 -7.63
C SER A 45 -18.41 4.40 -6.88
N CYS A 46 -18.15 5.55 -7.48
CA CYS A 46 -17.44 6.63 -6.79
C CYS A 46 -18.29 7.14 -5.61
N GLU A 47 -17.71 7.20 -4.41
CA GLU A 47 -18.39 7.70 -3.21
C GLU A 47 -18.74 9.19 -3.32
N GLY A 48 -17.99 9.98 -4.10
CA GLY A 48 -18.22 11.42 -4.22
C GLY A 48 -19.27 11.81 -5.26
N CYS A 49 -19.35 11.13 -6.41
CA CYS A 49 -20.23 11.52 -7.52
C CYS A 49 -21.12 10.40 -8.06
N GLY A 50 -21.07 9.19 -7.46
CA GLY A 50 -21.87 8.03 -7.86
C GLY A 50 -21.52 7.42 -9.22
N THR A 51 -20.50 7.92 -9.93
CA THR A 51 -20.12 7.41 -11.25
C THR A 51 -19.62 5.98 -11.13
N PRO A 52 -20.21 5.01 -11.89
CA PRO A 52 -19.73 3.63 -11.90
C PRO A 52 -18.37 3.54 -12.60
N GLN A 53 -17.48 2.75 -12.03
CA GLN A 53 -16.14 2.48 -12.56
C GLN A 53 -16.01 0.99 -12.82
N PRO A 54 -15.78 0.56 -14.07
CA PRO A 54 -15.64 -0.85 -14.39
C PRO A 54 -14.32 -1.40 -13.81
N LEU A 55 -14.36 -2.68 -13.42
CA LEU A 55 -13.23 -3.41 -12.87
C LEU A 55 -13.22 -4.84 -13.41
N SER A 56 -12.05 -5.33 -13.76
CA SER A 56 -11.83 -6.72 -14.20
C SER A 56 -11.00 -7.49 -13.16
N LEU A 57 -11.41 -7.45 -11.89
CA LEU A 57 -10.65 -8.10 -10.81
C LEU A 57 -10.51 -9.60 -11.02
N ALA A 58 -11.55 -10.27 -11.52
CA ALA A 58 -11.55 -11.71 -11.76
C ALA A 58 -10.51 -12.13 -12.83
N GLU A 59 -10.23 -11.28 -13.80
CA GLU A 59 -9.27 -11.55 -14.87
C GLU A 59 -7.82 -11.32 -14.45
N HIS A 60 -7.61 -10.48 -13.44
CA HIS A 60 -6.27 -10.04 -13.01
C HIS A 60 -5.83 -10.62 -11.67
N VAL A 61 -6.69 -11.35 -10.97
CA VAL A 61 -6.37 -12.02 -9.70
C VAL A 61 -6.32 -13.52 -9.91
N ASP A 62 -5.17 -14.13 -9.68
CA ASP A 62 -5.03 -15.59 -9.76
C ASP A 62 -5.62 -16.32 -8.53
N ASP A 63 -5.71 -17.67 -8.59
CA ASP A 63 -6.23 -18.50 -7.51
C ASP A 63 -5.44 -18.35 -6.20
N ALA A 64 -4.17 -17.96 -6.29
CA ALA A 64 -3.33 -17.65 -5.14
C ALA A 64 -3.56 -16.23 -4.57
N GLY A 65 -4.48 -15.45 -5.16
CA GLY A 65 -4.78 -14.08 -4.75
C GLY A 65 -3.70 -13.08 -5.13
N ARG A 66 -2.86 -13.39 -6.14
CA ARG A 66 -1.85 -12.49 -6.68
C ARG A 66 -2.48 -11.63 -7.77
N LEU A 67 -2.12 -10.36 -7.75
CA LEU A 67 -2.58 -9.39 -8.74
C LEU A 67 -1.55 -9.25 -9.86
N ASP A 68 -1.93 -9.61 -11.09
CA ASP A 68 -1.09 -9.53 -12.28
C ASP A 68 -1.67 -8.53 -13.31
N GLY A 69 -1.39 -7.27 -13.10
CA GLY A 69 -1.92 -6.17 -13.89
C GLY A 69 -3.00 -5.34 -13.17
N CYS A 70 -3.39 -4.25 -13.79
CA CYS A 70 -4.35 -3.32 -13.20
C CYS A 70 -5.79 -3.67 -13.62
N PRO A 71 -6.68 -4.08 -12.70
CA PRO A 71 -8.06 -4.42 -13.01
C PRO A 71 -8.89 -3.27 -13.59
N ARG A 72 -8.45 -2.02 -13.40
CA ARG A 72 -9.18 -0.84 -13.89
C ARG A 72 -8.84 -0.45 -15.32
N CYS A 73 -7.55 -0.44 -15.66
CA CYS A 73 -7.10 0.09 -16.95
C CYS A 73 -6.33 -0.92 -17.81
N GLY A 74 -6.23 -2.17 -17.36
CA GLY A 74 -5.52 -3.25 -18.08
C GLY A 74 -4.00 -3.09 -18.15
N TYR A 75 -3.42 -2.04 -17.52
CA TYR A 75 -1.97 -1.84 -17.55
C TYR A 75 -1.23 -2.92 -16.76
N HIS A 76 -0.23 -3.55 -17.38
CA HIS A 76 0.37 -4.79 -16.87
C HIS A 76 1.44 -4.57 -15.80
N THR A 77 1.91 -3.33 -15.56
CA THR A 77 2.96 -3.10 -14.57
C THR A 77 2.40 -2.35 -13.37
N LEU A 78 2.48 -3.00 -12.23
CA LEU A 78 2.14 -2.40 -10.93
C LEU A 78 3.41 -2.14 -10.15
N CYS A 79 3.45 -1.05 -9.39
CA CYS A 79 4.53 -0.81 -8.44
C CYS A 79 4.16 -1.30 -7.04
N ILE A 80 5.17 -1.85 -6.37
CA ILE A 80 5.07 -2.26 -4.97
C ILE A 80 5.56 -1.08 -4.13
N GLN A 81 4.68 -0.52 -3.32
CA GLN A 81 5.00 0.54 -2.37
C GLN A 81 4.72 0.07 -0.94
N LYS A 82 5.43 0.65 0.01
CA LYS A 82 5.19 0.40 1.43
C LYS A 82 4.09 1.34 1.92
N ASP A 83 3.02 0.77 2.46
CA ASP A 83 1.94 1.55 3.09
C ASP A 83 2.36 1.92 4.51
N VAL A 84 2.96 3.08 4.67
CA VAL A 84 3.42 3.60 5.97
C VAL A 84 2.38 4.57 6.49
N ASN A 85 1.79 4.24 7.63
CA ASN A 85 0.88 5.15 8.30
C ASN A 85 1.67 6.26 9.02
N ALA A 86 1.82 7.42 8.38
CA ALA A 86 2.55 8.56 8.92
C ALA A 86 2.02 9.00 10.30
N LYS A 87 0.71 8.87 10.56
CA LYS A 87 0.10 9.21 11.86
C LYS A 87 0.63 8.31 12.98
N LEU A 88 0.85 7.02 12.69
CA LEU A 88 1.44 6.09 13.66
C LEU A 88 2.88 6.47 13.98
N GLY A 89 3.68 6.82 12.99
CA GLY A 89 5.06 7.26 13.20
C GLY A 89 5.14 8.51 14.06
N VAL A 90 4.31 9.52 13.78
CA VAL A 90 4.25 10.75 14.59
C VAL A 90 3.81 10.45 16.03
N ALA A 91 2.80 9.59 16.22
CA ALA A 91 2.32 9.22 17.54
C ALA A 91 3.40 8.53 18.38
N VAL A 92 4.16 7.62 17.78
CA VAL A 92 5.26 6.92 18.46
C VAL A 92 6.33 7.92 18.92
N VAL A 93 6.77 8.83 18.02
CA VAL A 93 7.75 9.86 18.38
C VAL A 93 7.23 10.76 19.52
N ALA A 94 5.98 11.19 19.46
CA ALA A 94 5.38 12.03 20.49
C ALA A 94 5.34 11.34 21.87
N VAL A 95 4.94 10.06 21.90
CA VAL A 95 4.91 9.26 23.13
C VAL A 95 6.31 9.07 23.71
N THR A 96 7.28 8.74 22.86
CA THR A 96 8.69 8.60 23.28
C THR A 96 9.21 9.87 23.94
N TYR A 97 8.93 11.01 23.32
CA TYR A 97 9.36 12.31 23.86
C TYR A 97 8.69 12.64 25.19
N ALA A 98 7.38 12.38 25.29
CA ALA A 98 6.63 12.59 26.53
C ALA A 98 7.15 11.71 27.67
N VAL A 99 7.49 10.45 27.41
CA VAL A 99 8.06 9.53 28.41
C VAL A 99 9.41 10.03 28.92
N ILE A 100 10.29 10.49 28.02
CA ILE A 100 11.61 11.02 28.41
C ILE A 100 11.47 12.26 29.32
N LEU A 101 10.58 13.18 28.94
CA LEU A 101 10.33 14.38 29.72
C LEU A 101 9.73 14.08 31.11
N ALA A 102 8.80 13.12 31.17
CA ALA A 102 8.12 12.74 32.43
C ALA A 102 9.06 12.05 33.42
N LEU A 103 9.98 11.22 32.95
CA LEU A 103 10.87 10.44 33.82
C LEU A 103 12.08 11.24 34.32
N ARG A 104 12.35 12.44 33.80
CA ARG A 104 13.50 13.29 34.16
C ARG A 104 14.80 12.50 34.30
N LEU A 105 15.06 11.60 33.36
CA LEU A 105 16.21 10.71 33.38
C LEU A 105 17.51 11.50 33.25
N ASP A 106 18.57 10.99 33.85
CA ASP A 106 19.91 11.48 33.61
C ASP A 106 20.34 11.25 32.14
N MET A 107 21.32 12.00 31.65
CA MET A 107 21.76 12.01 30.29
C MET A 107 22.12 10.61 29.77
N ARG A 108 22.79 9.80 30.57
CA ARG A 108 23.24 8.46 30.22
C ARG A 108 22.07 7.51 30.00
N THR A 109 21.13 7.50 30.95
CA THR A 109 19.92 6.65 30.89
C THR A 109 19.02 7.09 29.74
N THR A 110 18.89 8.40 29.47
CA THR A 110 18.15 8.94 28.34
C THR A 110 18.67 8.41 27.00
N ILE A 111 20.00 8.40 26.80
CA ILE A 111 20.60 7.87 25.58
C ILE A 111 20.29 6.38 25.40
N ILE A 112 20.42 5.58 26.47
CA ILE A 112 20.15 4.13 26.39
C ILE A 112 18.68 3.88 26.06
N VAL A 113 17.76 4.59 26.69
CA VAL A 113 16.31 4.47 26.43
C VAL A 113 15.97 4.87 25.00
N LEU A 114 16.54 5.98 24.50
CA LEU A 114 16.35 6.40 23.11
C LEU A 114 16.82 5.35 22.11
N LEU A 115 18.00 4.79 22.31
CA LEU A 115 18.53 3.75 21.44
C LEU A 115 17.64 2.49 21.45
N ALA A 116 17.20 2.06 22.63
CA ALA A 116 16.32 0.90 22.78
C ALA A 116 14.96 1.13 22.08
N LEU A 117 14.33 2.28 22.30
CA LEU A 117 13.07 2.65 21.67
C LEU A 117 13.22 2.75 20.13
N THR A 118 14.28 3.37 19.63
CA THR A 118 14.56 3.46 18.20
C THR A 118 14.71 2.07 17.57
N LEU A 119 15.37 1.15 18.27
CA LEU A 119 15.49 -0.23 17.79
C LEU A 119 14.14 -0.94 17.73
N VAL A 120 13.31 -0.79 18.78
CA VAL A 120 11.95 -1.35 18.81
C VAL A 120 11.09 -0.77 17.69
N ASP A 121 11.15 0.54 17.46
CA ASP A 121 10.42 1.19 16.37
C ASP A 121 10.86 0.70 15.00
N LEU A 122 12.17 0.54 14.80
CA LEU A 122 12.70 0.02 13.53
C LEU A 122 12.19 -1.40 13.24
N VAL A 123 12.16 -2.26 14.27
CA VAL A 123 11.63 -3.63 14.17
C VAL A 123 10.12 -3.60 13.94
N ALA A 124 9.38 -2.80 14.72
CA ALA A 124 7.93 -2.67 14.59
C ALA A 124 7.52 -2.16 13.20
N LEU A 125 8.22 -1.14 12.68
CA LEU A 125 8.00 -0.65 11.32
C LEU A 125 8.28 -1.73 10.27
N ARG A 126 9.35 -2.50 10.43
CA ARG A 126 9.65 -3.61 9.52
C ARG A 126 8.58 -4.70 9.53
N LEU A 127 7.96 -4.93 10.68
CA LEU A 127 6.93 -5.95 10.85
C LEU A 127 5.53 -5.46 10.46
N ALA A 128 5.21 -4.20 10.71
CA ALA A 128 3.88 -3.61 10.52
C ALA A 128 3.62 -3.06 9.11
N VAL A 129 4.67 -2.81 8.31
CA VAL A 129 4.52 -2.23 6.98
C VAL A 129 3.84 -3.20 6.04
N LYS A 130 2.61 -2.85 5.64
CA LYS A 130 1.85 -3.56 4.61
C LYS A 130 2.33 -3.17 3.22
N ARG A 131 2.12 -4.05 2.26
CA ARG A 131 2.42 -3.78 0.86
C ARG A 131 1.19 -3.18 0.20
N LEU A 132 1.43 -2.17 -0.62
CA LEU A 132 0.46 -1.51 -1.44
C LEU A 132 0.89 -1.67 -2.90
N LEU A 133 -0.01 -2.16 -3.74
CA LEU A 133 0.20 -2.22 -5.19
C LEU A 133 -0.46 -1.00 -5.81
N ILE A 134 0.28 -0.25 -6.62
CA ILE A 134 -0.21 0.97 -7.28
C ILE A 134 0.01 0.83 -8.78
N CYS A 135 -1.00 1.19 -9.55
CA CYS A 135 -0.87 1.26 -10.99
C CYS A 135 -0.16 2.55 -11.39
N TYR A 136 0.90 2.45 -12.21
CA TYR A 136 1.60 3.63 -12.75
C TYR A 136 0.71 4.53 -13.59
N ARG A 137 -0.21 3.94 -14.38
CA ARG A 137 -1.05 4.67 -15.34
C ARG A 137 -2.23 5.37 -14.69
N CYS A 138 -3.08 4.64 -13.96
CA CYS A 138 -4.33 5.17 -13.43
C CYS A 138 -4.28 5.49 -11.93
N LYS A 139 -3.12 5.27 -11.27
CA LYS A 139 -2.89 5.54 -9.84
C LYS A 139 -3.82 4.76 -8.90
N ALA A 140 -4.58 3.76 -9.40
CA ALA A 140 -5.39 2.88 -8.58
C ALA A 140 -4.53 2.11 -7.58
N GLN A 141 -5.00 1.94 -6.35
CA GLN A 141 -4.29 1.34 -5.24
C GLN A 141 -4.98 0.05 -4.82
N TYR A 142 -4.20 -1.01 -4.60
CA TYR A 142 -4.70 -2.33 -4.22
C TYR A 142 -3.99 -2.81 -2.96
N ARG A 143 -4.75 -3.09 -1.89
CA ARG A 143 -4.26 -3.55 -0.59
C ARG A 143 -4.72 -4.97 -0.31
N GLY A 144 -3.86 -5.77 0.32
CA GLY A 144 -4.20 -7.15 0.67
C GLY A 144 -4.11 -8.16 -0.47
N PHE A 145 -3.57 -7.75 -1.61
CA PHE A 145 -3.23 -8.64 -2.73
C PHE A 145 -1.75 -8.99 -2.70
N ALA A 146 -1.41 -10.22 -3.06
CA ALA A 146 -0.02 -10.60 -3.26
C ALA A 146 0.48 -10.04 -4.62
N PRO A 147 1.74 -9.61 -4.72
CA PRO A 147 2.29 -9.13 -5.97
C PRO A 147 2.45 -10.28 -6.98
N GLY A 148 1.94 -10.09 -8.19
CA GLY A 148 2.19 -10.98 -9.32
C GLY A 148 3.59 -10.79 -9.93
N PRO A 149 3.96 -11.61 -10.92
CA PRO A 149 5.30 -11.60 -11.53
C PRO A 149 5.64 -10.28 -12.25
N ARG A 150 4.64 -9.52 -12.64
CA ARG A 150 4.80 -8.21 -13.32
C ARG A 150 4.86 -7.02 -12.38
N CYS A 151 4.68 -7.25 -11.07
CA CYS A 151 4.84 -6.20 -10.08
C CYS A 151 6.32 -5.90 -9.84
N ARG A 152 6.70 -4.62 -9.91
CA ARG A 152 8.08 -4.16 -9.73
C ARG A 152 8.19 -3.22 -8.51
N PRO A 153 9.38 -3.09 -7.91
CA PRO A 153 9.64 -2.01 -6.96
C PRO A 153 9.29 -0.66 -7.60
N PHE A 154 8.92 0.31 -6.77
CA PHE A 154 8.63 1.67 -7.24
C PHE A 154 9.84 2.26 -7.97
N ASP A 155 9.60 2.78 -9.17
CA ASP A 155 10.58 3.49 -9.99
C ASP A 155 10.06 4.90 -10.31
N LEU A 156 10.82 5.91 -9.89
CA LEU A 156 10.44 7.31 -10.04
C LEU A 156 10.38 7.74 -11.50
N SER A 157 11.32 7.28 -12.32
CA SER A 157 11.37 7.65 -13.74
C SER A 157 10.13 7.17 -14.49
N THR A 158 9.69 5.95 -14.21
CA THR A 158 8.44 5.40 -14.74
C THR A 158 7.22 6.15 -14.20
N TRP A 159 7.23 6.54 -12.91
CA TRP A 159 6.14 7.30 -12.32
C TRP A 159 5.94 8.67 -12.99
N GLU A 160 7.02 9.41 -13.17
CA GLU A 160 7.04 10.73 -13.81
C GLU A 160 6.59 10.66 -15.27
N ALA A 161 6.94 9.60 -16.00
CA ALA A 161 6.50 9.41 -17.37
C ALA A 161 4.96 9.34 -17.53
N PHE A 162 4.24 8.93 -16.50
CA PHE A 162 2.78 8.91 -16.48
C PHE A 162 2.14 10.10 -15.76
N ASP A 163 2.93 10.94 -15.11
CA ASP A 163 2.46 12.11 -14.35
C ASP A 163 2.54 13.42 -15.18
N VAL A 164 3.06 13.32 -16.41
CA VAL A 164 3.07 14.47 -17.33
C VAL A 164 1.63 14.91 -17.57
N PRO A 165 1.26 16.16 -17.22
CA PRO A 165 -0.07 16.68 -17.51
C PRO A 165 -0.31 16.59 -19.02
N LYS A 166 -1.40 15.96 -19.42
CA LYS A 166 -1.85 16.00 -20.80
C LYS A 166 -2.07 17.48 -21.13
N GLN A 167 -1.08 18.07 -21.78
CA GLN A 167 -1.24 19.40 -22.36
C GLN A 167 -2.38 19.28 -23.37
N GLY A 168 -3.54 19.78 -22.99
CA GLY A 168 -4.74 19.88 -23.82
C GLY A 168 -4.64 21.05 -24.82
#